data_76f364ee06d1a1698f90dfcb3a2f5d0a
#
_entry.id   76f364ee06d1a1698f90dfcb3a2f5d0a
#
_cell.length_a   1.000
_cell.length_b   1.000
_cell.length_c   1.000
_cell.angle_alpha   90.00
_cell.angle_beta   90.00
_cell.angle_gamma   90.00
#
_symmetry.space_group_name_H-M   'P 1'
#
loop_
_entity.id
_entity.type
_entity.pdbx_description
1 polymer ?
#
loop_
_entity_poly.entity_id
_entity_poly.type
_entity_poly.pdbx_seq_one_letter_code
_entity_poly.pdbx_strand_id
1 'polypeptide(L)'
;VGSEMEIRRYMMRDVIYTLAEGSGKVFDVFIDKQQLDIFDYSRLVISELAQTYHIRFVEDRLAEFIYIFIFLKARMQRGKDASAEIEQIMDLQIMKEYEFTRALLKNYKNADGIKESDVNYIAAWILGISFGDINEDTKDCIVISDLIGKIMTRFEYLSGTHYKNTEEIFIQLYSHFRPAYYLPIFNPLREKVKEEYPELYRLVAETMKPFQVMFGEALPDDEIAYLAMHFSMIYSGKQDHKGAPQKVALVVCSHGIGSSAILYNELK
;
A
#
# COMPACT_ATOMS: atom_id res chain seq x y z
N VAL A 1 -4.61 -22.18 -12.00
CA VAL A 1 -4.86 -21.96 -13.40
C VAL A 1 -5.40 -20.54 -13.53
N GLY A 2 -4.65 -19.62 -14.02
CA GLY A 2 -4.98 -18.22 -14.23
C GLY A 2 -3.86 -17.53 -15.01
N SER A 3 -4.06 -16.30 -15.42
CA SER A 3 -3.01 -15.48 -16.02
C SER A 3 -1.87 -15.28 -15.02
N GLU A 4 -0.67 -14.93 -15.51
CA GLU A 4 0.46 -14.67 -14.63
C GLU A 4 0.16 -13.50 -13.66
N MET A 5 -0.56 -12.49 -14.12
CA MET A 5 -0.96 -11.35 -13.30
C MET A 5 -1.92 -11.74 -12.17
N GLU A 6 -2.90 -12.59 -12.45
CA GLU A 6 -3.79 -13.14 -11.40
C GLU A 6 -3.01 -13.95 -10.37
N ILE A 7 -2.07 -14.79 -10.80
CA ILE A 7 -1.23 -15.59 -9.90
C ILE A 7 -0.40 -14.67 -9.01
N ARG A 8 0.23 -13.65 -9.58
CA ARG A 8 1.00 -12.65 -8.81
C ARG A 8 0.11 -11.92 -7.81
N ARG A 9 -1.09 -11.52 -8.23
CA ARG A 9 -2.07 -10.85 -7.36
C ARG A 9 -2.47 -11.73 -6.17
N TYR A 10 -2.82 -12.99 -6.41
CA TYR A 10 -3.15 -13.92 -5.32
C TYR A 10 -1.96 -14.18 -4.40
N MET A 11 -0.78 -14.38 -4.95
CA MET A 11 0.45 -14.56 -4.18
C MET A 11 0.72 -13.38 -3.24
N MET A 12 0.57 -12.15 -3.74
CA MET A 12 0.75 -10.94 -2.95
C MET A 12 -0.28 -10.85 -1.82
N ARG A 13 -1.54 -11.08 -2.15
CA ARG A 13 -2.61 -11.13 -1.15
C ARG A 13 -2.28 -12.12 -0.04
N ASP A 14 -1.91 -13.34 -0.41
CA ASP A 14 -1.65 -14.40 0.54
C ASP A 14 -0.42 -14.08 1.42
N VAL A 15 0.61 -13.43 0.87
CA VAL A 15 1.75 -12.94 1.66
C VAL A 15 1.30 -11.90 2.69
N ILE A 16 0.56 -10.88 2.25
CA ILE A 16 0.09 -9.80 3.12
C ILE A 16 -0.79 -10.34 4.26
N TYR A 17 -1.77 -11.18 3.94
CA TYR A 17 -2.67 -11.76 4.94
C TYR A 17 -1.93 -12.68 5.91
N THR A 18 -1.03 -13.52 5.42
CA THR A 18 -0.24 -14.44 6.28
C THR A 18 0.67 -13.67 7.25
N LEU A 19 1.28 -12.58 6.80
CA LEU A 19 2.12 -11.73 7.66
C LEU A 19 1.25 -10.97 8.69
N ALA A 20 0.10 -10.48 8.30
CA ALA A 20 -0.85 -9.80 9.19
C ALA A 20 -1.35 -10.73 10.32
N GLU A 21 -1.47 -12.05 10.04
CA GLU A 21 -1.82 -13.07 11.04
C GLU A 21 -0.64 -13.51 11.91
N GLY A 22 0.55 -12.95 11.71
CA GLY A 22 1.76 -13.31 12.45
C GLY A 22 2.35 -14.68 12.06
N SER A 23 1.94 -15.25 10.93
CA SER A 23 2.31 -16.60 10.47
C SER A 23 3.48 -16.60 9.47
N GLY A 24 4.29 -15.55 9.43
CA GLY A 24 5.38 -15.36 8.44
C GLY A 24 6.40 -16.49 8.37
N LYS A 25 6.62 -17.23 9.46
CA LYS A 25 7.54 -18.39 9.50
C LYS A 25 7.23 -19.46 8.46
N VAL A 26 6.02 -19.53 7.94
CA VAL A 26 5.66 -20.49 6.89
C VAL A 26 6.41 -20.19 5.60
N PHE A 27 6.71 -18.93 5.33
CA PHE A 27 7.47 -18.52 4.15
C PHE A 27 8.95 -18.91 4.26
N ASP A 28 9.55 -18.80 5.46
CA ASP A 28 10.94 -19.21 5.70
C ASP A 28 11.10 -20.70 5.40
N VAL A 29 10.18 -21.53 5.90
CA VAL A 29 10.17 -22.98 5.61
C VAL A 29 10.00 -23.26 4.11
N PHE A 30 9.16 -22.46 3.41
CA PHE A 30 8.98 -22.62 1.97
C PHE A 30 10.22 -22.19 1.20
N ILE A 31 10.84 -21.08 1.57
CA ILE A 31 12.08 -20.56 0.98
C ILE A 31 13.20 -21.59 1.09
N ASP A 32 13.43 -22.13 2.28
CA ASP A 32 14.44 -23.18 2.53
C ASP A 32 14.17 -24.42 1.68
N LYS A 33 12.93 -24.90 1.65
CA LYS A 33 12.52 -26.09 0.93
C LYS A 33 12.68 -25.98 -0.59
N GLN A 34 12.51 -24.76 -1.13
CA GLN A 34 12.66 -24.46 -2.54
C GLN A 34 14.06 -23.95 -2.91
N GLN A 35 14.97 -23.85 -1.96
CA GLN A 35 16.32 -23.30 -2.14
C GLN A 35 16.32 -21.92 -2.80
N LEU A 36 15.39 -21.06 -2.38
CA LEU A 36 15.29 -19.68 -2.82
C LEU A 36 16.25 -18.79 -2.02
N ASP A 37 16.36 -17.53 -2.42
CA ASP A 37 17.14 -16.56 -1.65
C ASP A 37 16.55 -16.41 -0.25
N ILE A 38 17.45 -16.34 0.72
CA ILE A 38 17.04 -16.11 2.11
C ILE A 38 16.58 -14.67 2.32
N PHE A 39 15.64 -14.49 3.22
CA PHE A 39 15.07 -13.22 3.56
C PHE A 39 16.14 -12.18 3.98
N ASP A 40 17.06 -12.57 4.84
CA ASP A 40 18.11 -11.67 5.35
C ASP A 40 19.04 -11.16 4.25
N TYR A 41 19.39 -12.00 3.27
CA TYR A 41 20.19 -11.57 2.12
C TYR A 41 19.44 -10.55 1.27
N SER A 42 18.19 -10.84 0.95
CA SER A 42 17.36 -9.91 0.16
C SER A 42 17.13 -8.59 0.91
N ARG A 43 16.93 -8.64 2.23
CA ARG A 43 16.81 -7.45 3.09
C ARG A 43 18.09 -6.61 3.04
N LEU A 44 19.25 -7.21 3.12
CA LEU A 44 20.55 -6.52 3.05
C LEU A 44 20.68 -5.76 1.74
N VAL A 45 20.52 -6.46 0.61
CA VAL A 45 20.64 -5.86 -0.74
C VAL A 45 19.64 -4.71 -0.94
N ILE A 46 18.40 -4.93 -0.55
CA ILE A 46 17.35 -3.90 -0.67
C ILE A 46 17.68 -2.68 0.19
N SER A 47 18.16 -2.89 1.43
CA SER A 47 18.51 -1.79 2.33
C SER A 47 19.70 -0.96 1.83
N GLU A 48 20.74 -1.58 1.30
CA GLU A 48 21.88 -0.89 0.71
C GLU A 48 21.49 -0.06 -0.52
N LEU A 49 20.67 -0.63 -1.40
CA LEU A 49 20.16 0.09 -2.56
C LEU A 49 19.21 1.23 -2.16
N ALA A 50 18.38 1.03 -1.14
CA ALA A 50 17.50 2.07 -0.62
C ALA A 50 18.26 3.31 -0.14
N GLN A 51 19.41 3.12 0.52
CA GLN A 51 20.29 4.22 0.89
C GLN A 51 20.88 4.92 -0.35
N THR A 52 21.31 4.14 -1.35
CA THR A 52 21.92 4.68 -2.57
C THR A 52 20.93 5.52 -3.40
N TYR A 53 19.70 5.08 -3.50
CA TYR A 53 18.64 5.74 -4.29
C TYR A 53 17.74 6.67 -3.46
N HIS A 54 18.05 6.87 -2.17
CA HIS A 54 17.27 7.71 -1.25
C HIS A 54 15.79 7.30 -1.17
N ILE A 55 15.54 5.99 -1.17
CA ILE A 55 14.19 5.44 -1.00
C ILE A 55 14.00 5.07 0.47
N ARG A 56 12.89 5.52 1.05
CA ARG A 56 12.48 5.17 2.41
C ARG A 56 11.25 4.28 2.34
N PHE A 57 11.38 3.07 2.88
CA PHE A 57 10.27 2.14 2.99
C PHE A 57 9.51 2.33 4.30
N VAL A 58 8.21 2.07 4.26
CA VAL A 58 7.44 1.80 5.48
C VAL A 58 7.87 0.41 5.98
N GLU A 59 8.36 0.31 7.23
CA GLU A 59 9.13 -0.85 7.70
C GLU A 59 8.38 -2.19 7.55
N ASP A 60 7.09 -2.22 7.88
CA ASP A 60 6.28 -3.44 7.71
C ASP A 60 6.04 -3.79 6.24
N ARG A 61 5.84 -2.78 5.40
CA ARG A 61 5.71 -2.97 3.95
C ARG A 61 7.01 -3.47 3.32
N LEU A 62 8.15 -3.16 3.92
CA LEU A 62 9.43 -3.69 3.47
C LEU A 62 9.49 -5.23 3.67
N ALA A 63 9.03 -5.74 4.80
CA ALA A 63 9.00 -7.19 5.04
C ALA A 63 8.07 -7.90 4.04
N GLU A 64 6.88 -7.36 3.80
CA GLU A 64 5.96 -7.87 2.76
C GLU A 64 6.64 -7.90 1.39
N PHE A 65 7.29 -6.79 1.03
CA PHE A 65 7.97 -6.66 -0.26
C PHE A 65 9.11 -7.69 -0.43
N ILE A 66 9.91 -7.95 0.62
CA ILE A 66 11.01 -8.90 0.54
C ILE A 66 10.50 -10.30 0.19
N TYR A 67 9.46 -10.79 0.87
CA TYR A 67 8.88 -12.10 0.54
C TYR A 67 8.28 -12.13 -0.86
N ILE A 68 7.51 -11.09 -1.22
CA ILE A 68 6.93 -10.95 -2.56
C ILE A 68 8.05 -10.94 -3.62
N PHE A 69 9.12 -10.19 -3.39
CA PHE A 69 10.25 -10.09 -4.32
C PHE A 69 10.95 -11.44 -4.52
N ILE A 70 11.20 -12.20 -3.45
CA ILE A 70 11.80 -13.54 -3.53
C ILE A 70 10.95 -14.45 -4.41
N PHE A 71 9.63 -14.44 -4.22
CA PHE A 71 8.71 -15.26 -5.01
C PHE A 71 8.57 -14.77 -6.47
N LEU A 72 8.52 -13.46 -6.70
CA LEU A 72 8.52 -12.89 -8.06
C LEU A 72 9.79 -13.25 -8.82
N LYS A 73 10.95 -13.12 -8.18
CA LYS A 73 12.24 -13.52 -8.75
C LYS A 73 12.24 -14.98 -9.16
N ALA A 74 11.77 -15.88 -8.29
CA ALA A 74 11.69 -17.31 -8.59
C ALA A 74 10.74 -17.60 -9.78
N ARG A 75 9.69 -16.80 -9.95
CA ARG A 75 8.78 -16.90 -11.10
C ARG A 75 9.44 -16.41 -12.38
N MET A 76 10.09 -15.24 -12.36
CA MET A 76 10.84 -14.70 -13.51
C MET A 76 11.93 -15.67 -13.99
N GLN A 77 12.66 -16.30 -13.09
CA GLN A 77 13.66 -17.31 -13.42
C GLN A 77 13.08 -18.55 -14.12
N ARG A 78 11.79 -18.80 -13.96
CA ARG A 78 11.02 -19.87 -14.65
C ARG A 78 10.33 -19.37 -15.91
N GLY A 79 10.66 -18.18 -16.41
CA GLY A 79 10.04 -17.58 -17.61
C GLY A 79 8.58 -17.17 -17.41
N LYS A 80 8.18 -16.88 -16.15
CA LYS A 80 6.85 -16.40 -15.80
C LYS A 80 6.88 -14.88 -15.61
N ASP A 81 6.84 -14.17 -16.72
CA ASP A 81 7.02 -12.72 -16.78
C ASP A 81 5.67 -11.99 -16.60
N ALA A 82 5.74 -10.73 -16.14
CA ALA A 82 4.59 -9.85 -16.11
C ALA A 82 4.04 -9.62 -17.53
N SER A 83 2.74 -9.41 -17.66
CA SER A 83 2.14 -9.00 -18.93
C SER A 83 2.37 -7.49 -19.19
N ALA A 84 2.26 -7.09 -20.45
CA ALA A 84 2.44 -5.71 -20.89
C ALA A 84 1.40 -4.70 -20.34
N GLU A 85 0.40 -5.15 -19.61
CA GLU A 85 -0.68 -4.29 -19.07
C GLU A 85 -0.19 -3.17 -18.12
N ILE A 86 1.05 -3.30 -17.60
CA ILE A 86 1.68 -2.29 -16.73
C ILE A 86 2.40 -1.19 -17.53
N GLU A 87 2.47 -1.29 -18.85
CA GLU A 87 3.08 -0.28 -19.71
C GLU A 87 2.39 1.09 -19.64
N GLN A 88 1.22 1.19 -19.03
CA GLN A 88 0.43 2.40 -18.91
C GLN A 88 0.81 3.34 -17.76
N ILE A 89 1.77 2.98 -16.92
CA ILE A 89 2.28 3.90 -15.88
C ILE A 89 3.17 4.92 -16.58
N MET A 90 2.57 6.05 -16.92
CA MET A 90 3.28 7.16 -17.58
C MET A 90 4.44 7.64 -16.68
N ASP A 91 5.61 7.79 -17.29
CA ASP A 91 6.82 8.36 -16.69
C ASP A 91 7.49 7.51 -15.57
N LEU A 92 7.13 6.23 -15.38
CA LEU A 92 7.78 5.35 -14.40
C LEU A 92 9.30 5.29 -14.61
N GLN A 93 9.76 5.31 -15.85
CA GLN A 93 11.16 5.19 -16.23
C GLN A 93 12.05 6.36 -15.78
N ILE A 94 11.47 7.52 -15.46
CA ILE A 94 12.21 8.68 -14.95
C ILE A 94 12.27 8.74 -13.43
N MET A 95 11.60 7.81 -12.73
CA MET A 95 11.52 7.77 -11.27
C MET A 95 12.70 7.01 -10.67
N LYS A 96 13.14 7.42 -9.49
CA LYS A 96 14.24 6.77 -8.75
C LYS A 96 13.92 5.31 -8.41
N GLU A 97 12.64 4.99 -8.21
CA GLU A 97 12.15 3.64 -7.94
C GLU A 97 12.38 2.69 -9.12
N TYR A 98 12.32 3.20 -10.34
CA TYR A 98 12.64 2.42 -11.53
C TYR A 98 14.14 2.10 -11.61
N GLU A 99 15.00 3.10 -11.41
CA GLU A 99 16.45 2.89 -11.37
C GLU A 99 16.88 1.97 -10.20
N PHE A 100 16.26 2.14 -9.04
CA PHE A 100 16.44 1.22 -7.92
C PHE A 100 16.09 -0.21 -8.31
N THR A 101 14.94 -0.42 -8.98
CA THR A 101 14.50 -1.75 -9.42
C THR A 101 15.48 -2.37 -10.39
N ARG A 102 15.98 -1.61 -11.35
CA ARG A 102 17.01 -2.09 -12.29
C ARG A 102 18.28 -2.49 -11.57
N ALA A 103 18.73 -1.70 -10.60
CA ALA A 103 19.88 -2.02 -9.77
C ALA A 103 19.65 -3.26 -8.90
N LEU A 104 18.48 -3.38 -8.30
CA LEU A 104 18.08 -4.55 -7.52
C LEU A 104 18.15 -5.83 -8.37
N LEU A 105 17.56 -5.82 -9.55
CA LEU A 105 17.53 -6.99 -10.42
C LEU A 105 18.92 -7.36 -10.96
N LYS A 106 19.80 -6.38 -11.20
CA LYS A 106 21.21 -6.63 -11.60
C LYS A 106 22.04 -7.33 -10.53
N ASN A 107 21.70 -7.20 -9.25
CA ASN A 107 22.40 -7.90 -8.16
C ASN A 107 22.16 -9.41 -8.14
N TYR A 108 21.14 -9.87 -8.85
CA TYR A 108 20.86 -11.31 -8.95
C TYR A 108 21.42 -11.85 -10.26
N LYS A 109 22.27 -12.86 -10.17
CA LYS A 109 22.85 -13.56 -11.33
C LYS A 109 21.74 -14.05 -12.24
N ASN A 110 21.84 -13.82 -13.53
CA ASN A 110 20.88 -14.10 -14.63
C ASN A 110 19.96 -12.93 -15.00
N ALA A 111 20.46 -11.70 -14.91
CA ALA A 111 19.76 -10.50 -15.40
C ALA A 111 19.47 -10.51 -16.92
N ASP A 112 20.13 -11.37 -17.69
CA ASP A 112 20.04 -11.43 -19.17
C ASP A 112 18.64 -11.82 -19.71
N GLY A 113 17.70 -12.18 -18.84
CA GLY A 113 16.33 -12.55 -19.19
C GLY A 113 15.24 -11.65 -18.59
N ILE A 114 15.63 -10.56 -17.91
CA ILE A 114 14.66 -9.67 -17.25
C ILE A 114 13.97 -8.82 -18.29
N LYS A 115 12.66 -8.93 -18.35
CA LYS A 115 11.84 -8.13 -19.25
C LYS A 115 11.50 -6.78 -18.62
N GLU A 116 11.33 -5.79 -19.47
CA GLU A 116 10.95 -4.44 -19.06
C GLU A 116 9.62 -4.42 -18.30
N SER A 117 8.68 -5.29 -18.68
CA SER A 117 7.40 -5.46 -17.98
C SER A 117 7.57 -5.90 -16.51
N ASP A 118 8.57 -6.73 -16.21
CA ASP A 118 8.88 -7.12 -14.82
C ASP A 118 9.54 -5.99 -14.04
N VAL A 119 10.41 -5.20 -14.70
CA VAL A 119 11.00 -4.00 -14.09
C VAL A 119 9.88 -3.02 -13.71
N ASN A 120 8.99 -2.71 -14.65
CA ASN A 120 7.85 -1.83 -14.42
C ASN A 120 6.95 -2.34 -13.29
N TYR A 121 6.66 -3.64 -13.26
CA TYR A 121 5.84 -4.24 -12.21
C TYR A 121 6.45 -4.08 -10.81
N ILE A 122 7.74 -4.39 -10.67
CA ILE A 122 8.43 -4.27 -9.38
C ILE A 122 8.63 -2.81 -8.98
N ALA A 123 8.94 -1.92 -9.93
CA ALA A 123 9.06 -0.49 -9.67
C ALA A 123 7.73 0.12 -9.18
N ALA A 124 6.60 -0.27 -9.77
CA ALA A 124 5.27 0.11 -9.29
C ALA A 124 5.02 -0.35 -7.83
N TRP A 125 5.50 -1.55 -7.48
CA TRP A 125 5.47 -2.04 -6.10
C TRP A 125 6.28 -1.14 -5.16
N ILE A 126 7.50 -0.79 -5.55
CA ILE A 126 8.38 0.06 -4.75
C ILE A 126 7.78 1.44 -4.57
N LEU A 127 7.18 2.01 -5.59
CA LEU A 127 6.39 3.24 -5.48
C LEU A 127 5.27 3.11 -4.44
N GLY A 128 4.57 1.97 -4.45
CA GLY A 128 3.47 1.69 -3.55
C GLY A 128 3.86 1.51 -2.09
N ILE A 129 5.08 1.09 -1.78
CA ILE A 129 5.55 0.81 -0.42
C ILE A 129 6.58 1.82 0.10
N SER A 130 7.03 2.75 -0.74
CA SER A 130 7.95 3.81 -0.35
C SER A 130 7.20 5.05 0.16
N PHE A 131 7.83 5.78 1.07
CA PHE A 131 7.35 7.10 1.43
C PHE A 131 7.58 8.04 0.25
N GLY A 132 6.49 8.53 -0.36
CA GLY A 132 6.55 9.64 -1.29
C GLY A 132 6.82 10.95 -0.55
N ASP A 133 7.52 11.85 -1.21
CA ASP A 133 7.60 13.23 -0.75
C ASP A 133 6.48 14.01 -1.44
N ILE A 134 5.60 14.62 -0.64
CA ILE A 134 4.50 15.45 -1.12
C ILE A 134 5.02 16.70 -1.87
N ASN A 135 6.30 17.03 -1.70
CA ASN A 135 6.98 18.13 -2.37
C ASN A 135 7.70 17.70 -3.66
N GLU A 136 7.62 16.42 -4.05
CA GLU A 136 8.13 15.96 -5.35
C GLU A 136 7.30 16.58 -6.46
N ASP A 137 7.94 17.28 -7.37
CA ASP A 137 7.28 17.87 -8.56
C ASP A 137 7.14 16.80 -9.66
N THR A 138 6.32 15.79 -9.37
CA THR A 138 6.00 14.69 -10.26
C THR A 138 4.54 14.78 -10.72
N LYS A 139 4.25 14.30 -11.92
CA LYS A 139 2.87 14.35 -12.46
C LYS A 139 1.88 13.56 -11.60
N ASP A 140 2.30 12.43 -11.03
CA ASP A 140 1.50 11.63 -10.12
C ASP A 140 1.17 12.39 -8.83
N CYS A 141 2.14 13.12 -8.28
CA CYS A 141 1.93 13.97 -7.11
C CYS A 141 0.80 14.98 -7.35
N ILE A 142 0.82 15.66 -8.50
CA ILE A 142 -0.21 16.64 -8.86
C ILE A 142 -1.59 15.97 -8.99
N VAL A 143 -1.66 14.85 -9.72
CA VAL A 143 -2.92 14.12 -9.95
C VAL A 143 -3.49 13.58 -8.65
N ILE A 144 -2.66 12.95 -7.81
CA ILE A 144 -3.06 12.37 -6.54
C ILE A 144 -3.50 13.48 -5.57
N SER A 145 -2.77 14.60 -5.53
CA SER A 145 -3.10 15.73 -4.65
C SER A 145 -4.45 16.36 -5.02
N ASP A 146 -4.71 16.56 -6.30
CA ASP A 146 -6.01 17.06 -6.79
C ASP A 146 -7.15 16.09 -6.46
N LEU A 147 -6.92 14.79 -6.65
CA LEU A 147 -7.88 13.74 -6.31
C LEU A 147 -8.23 13.77 -4.81
N ILE A 148 -7.22 13.82 -3.94
CA ILE A 148 -7.41 13.85 -2.48
C ILE A 148 -8.20 15.08 -2.07
N GLY A 149 -7.86 16.24 -2.59
CA GLY A 149 -8.60 17.48 -2.32
C GLY A 149 -10.09 17.37 -2.67
N LYS A 150 -10.41 16.77 -3.82
CA LYS A 150 -11.79 16.51 -4.24
C LYS A 150 -12.51 15.50 -3.36
N ILE A 151 -11.82 14.41 -2.96
CA ILE A 151 -12.37 13.39 -2.05
C ILE A 151 -12.66 13.99 -0.68
N MET A 152 -11.73 14.74 -0.11
CA MET A 152 -11.90 15.41 1.17
C MET A 152 -13.10 16.35 1.16
N THR A 153 -13.18 17.20 0.15
CA THR A 153 -14.31 18.14 0.00
C THR A 153 -15.65 17.42 -0.11
N ARG A 154 -15.70 16.33 -0.87
CA ARG A 154 -16.93 15.54 -1.02
C ARG A 154 -17.31 14.81 0.26
N PHE A 155 -16.33 14.27 0.99
CA PHE A 155 -16.58 13.61 2.27
C PHE A 155 -17.11 14.60 3.32
N GLU A 156 -16.56 15.81 3.42
CA GLU A 156 -17.10 16.88 4.29
C GLU A 156 -18.55 17.19 3.94
N TYR A 157 -18.83 17.33 2.65
CA TYR A 157 -20.20 17.63 2.19
C TYR A 157 -21.20 16.53 2.56
N LEU A 158 -20.85 15.26 2.34
CA LEU A 158 -21.74 14.13 2.58
C LEU A 158 -21.86 13.79 4.08
N SER A 159 -20.79 13.91 4.84
CA SER A 159 -20.74 13.61 6.27
C SER A 159 -21.28 14.76 7.14
N GLY A 160 -21.26 15.99 6.62
CA GLY A 160 -21.48 17.22 7.39
C GLY A 160 -20.42 17.40 8.49
N THR A 161 -19.24 16.84 8.33
CA THR A 161 -18.08 16.95 9.25
C THR A 161 -17.09 17.92 8.65
N HIS A 162 -16.39 18.71 9.49
CA HIS A 162 -15.32 19.59 9.04
C HIS A 162 -13.98 19.15 9.64
N TYR A 163 -12.94 19.17 8.82
CA TYR A 163 -11.59 18.83 9.25
C TYR A 163 -11.03 19.92 10.17
N LYS A 164 -10.52 19.51 11.32
CA LYS A 164 -9.79 20.42 12.23
C LYS A 164 -8.33 20.62 11.79
N ASN A 165 -7.75 19.59 11.19
CA ASN A 165 -6.38 19.60 10.70
C ASN A 165 -6.34 19.01 9.28
N THR A 166 -6.61 19.86 8.30
CA THR A 166 -6.70 19.49 6.88
C THR A 166 -5.37 18.96 6.34
N GLU A 167 -4.26 19.56 6.76
CA GLU A 167 -2.92 19.19 6.28
C GLU A 167 -2.53 17.77 6.73
N GLU A 168 -2.73 17.45 8.00
CA GLU A 168 -2.42 16.12 8.54
C GLU A 168 -3.22 15.02 7.84
N ILE A 169 -4.52 15.26 7.64
CA ILE A 169 -5.40 14.32 6.95
C ILE A 169 -4.99 14.18 5.49
N PHE A 170 -4.65 15.28 4.84
CA PHE A 170 -4.16 15.25 3.47
C PHE A 170 -2.89 14.39 3.34
N ILE A 171 -1.90 14.57 4.23
CA ILE A 171 -0.66 13.79 4.24
C ILE A 171 -0.96 12.29 4.44
N GLN A 172 -1.86 11.96 5.37
CA GLN A 172 -2.27 10.58 5.61
C GLN A 172 -2.93 9.95 4.39
N LEU A 173 -3.87 10.66 3.75
CA LEU A 173 -4.52 10.21 2.54
C LEU A 173 -3.53 10.10 1.38
N TYR A 174 -2.59 11.02 1.25
CA TYR A 174 -1.57 10.97 0.21
C TYR A 174 -0.69 9.71 0.36
N SER A 175 -0.25 9.41 1.57
CA SER A 175 0.53 8.21 1.87
C SER A 175 -0.23 6.91 1.55
N HIS A 176 -1.56 6.94 1.59
CA HIS A 176 -2.42 5.83 1.21
C HIS A 176 -2.72 5.80 -0.29
N PHE A 177 -3.13 6.92 -0.88
CA PHE A 177 -3.54 6.97 -2.28
C PHE A 177 -2.40 6.75 -3.27
N ARG A 178 -1.18 7.17 -2.93
CA ARG A 178 -0.02 6.97 -3.81
C ARG A 178 0.22 5.48 -4.10
N PRO A 179 0.28 4.58 -3.11
CA PRO A 179 0.31 3.15 -3.34
C PRO A 179 -0.88 2.62 -4.16
N ALA A 180 -2.08 3.01 -3.76
CA ALA A 180 -3.32 2.54 -4.37
C ALA A 180 -3.46 2.95 -5.86
N TYR A 181 -2.85 4.06 -6.23
CA TYR A 181 -2.83 4.55 -7.62
C TYR A 181 -2.07 3.63 -8.57
N TYR A 182 -1.03 2.95 -8.07
CA TYR A 182 -0.17 2.08 -8.87
C TYR A 182 -0.57 0.61 -8.79
N LEU A 183 -1.00 0.15 -7.63
CA LEU A 183 -1.27 -1.27 -7.38
C LEU A 183 -2.48 -1.45 -6.47
N PRO A 184 -3.29 -2.49 -6.69
CA PRO A 184 -4.37 -2.82 -5.77
C PRO A 184 -3.80 -3.18 -4.39
N ILE A 185 -4.36 -2.58 -3.34
CA ILE A 185 -4.02 -2.85 -1.95
C ILE A 185 -4.98 -3.91 -1.40
N PHE A 186 -4.47 -4.79 -0.54
CA PHE A 186 -5.26 -5.77 0.18
C PHE A 186 -5.37 -5.35 1.65
N ASN A 187 -6.59 -5.35 2.18
CA ASN A 187 -6.86 -4.95 3.55
C ASN A 187 -7.31 -6.15 4.40
N PRO A 188 -6.44 -6.69 5.28
CA PRO A 188 -6.80 -7.80 6.15
C PRO A 188 -7.95 -7.49 7.11
N LEU A 189 -8.20 -6.21 7.40
CA LEU A 189 -9.26 -5.75 8.30
C LEU A 189 -10.57 -5.42 7.58
N ARG A 190 -10.67 -5.65 6.26
CA ARG A 190 -11.82 -5.27 5.45
C ARG A 190 -13.15 -5.70 6.04
N GLU A 191 -13.30 -6.97 6.38
CA GLU A 191 -14.56 -7.51 6.92
C GLU A 191 -14.87 -6.89 8.29
N LYS A 192 -13.86 -6.78 9.15
CA LYS A 192 -14.01 -6.14 10.47
C LYS A 192 -14.48 -4.69 10.33
N VAL A 193 -13.91 -3.91 9.41
CA VAL A 193 -14.32 -2.52 9.15
C VAL A 193 -15.76 -2.45 8.65
N LYS A 194 -16.18 -3.36 7.77
CA LYS A 194 -17.56 -3.42 7.28
C LYS A 194 -18.57 -3.71 8.39
N GLU A 195 -18.22 -4.62 9.31
CA GLU A 195 -19.10 -5.05 10.40
C GLU A 195 -19.18 -4.00 11.50
N GLU A 196 -18.06 -3.43 11.92
CA GLU A 196 -17.99 -2.50 13.05
C GLU A 196 -18.36 -1.05 12.67
N TYR A 197 -18.09 -0.65 11.43
CA TYR A 197 -18.33 0.73 10.94
C TYR A 197 -19.19 0.79 9.65
N PRO A 198 -20.36 0.12 9.61
CA PRO A 198 -21.14 -0.02 8.37
C PRO A 198 -21.62 1.30 7.79
N GLU A 199 -21.94 2.29 8.63
CA GLU A 199 -22.39 3.61 8.17
C GLU A 199 -21.24 4.39 7.55
N LEU A 200 -20.08 4.40 8.20
CA LEU A 200 -18.89 5.07 7.69
C LEU A 200 -18.40 4.39 6.40
N TYR A 201 -18.39 3.05 6.36
CA TYR A 201 -18.02 2.30 5.16
C TYR A 201 -18.91 2.70 3.97
N ARG A 202 -20.22 2.77 4.17
CA ARG A 202 -21.17 3.18 3.15
C ARG A 202 -21.01 4.64 2.72
N LEU A 203 -20.73 5.54 3.66
CA LEU A 203 -20.46 6.95 3.40
C LEU A 203 -19.20 7.13 2.55
N VAL A 204 -18.12 6.39 2.88
CA VAL A 204 -16.88 6.41 2.10
C VAL A 204 -17.11 5.83 0.71
N ALA A 205 -17.82 4.71 0.58
CA ALA A 205 -18.17 4.15 -0.72
C ALA A 205 -18.93 5.17 -1.59
N GLU A 206 -19.89 5.91 -1.00
CA GLU A 206 -20.62 6.96 -1.70
C GLU A 206 -19.70 8.13 -2.07
N THR A 207 -18.78 8.50 -1.18
CA THR A 207 -17.79 9.55 -1.45
C THR A 207 -16.92 9.20 -2.67
N MET A 208 -16.52 7.95 -2.78
CA MET A 208 -15.60 7.48 -3.82
C MET A 208 -16.26 7.24 -5.19
N LYS A 209 -17.58 7.13 -5.28
CA LYS A 209 -18.29 6.83 -6.55
C LYS A 209 -17.83 7.64 -7.76
N PRO A 210 -17.67 8.98 -7.70
CA PRO A 210 -17.24 9.77 -8.86
C PRO A 210 -15.79 9.51 -9.28
N PHE A 211 -14.99 8.92 -8.40
CA PHE A 211 -13.55 8.75 -8.58
C PHE A 211 -13.16 7.32 -8.98
N GLN A 212 -14.11 6.39 -9.05
CA GLN A 212 -13.86 4.96 -9.35
C GLN A 212 -13.09 4.73 -10.65
N VAL A 213 -13.35 5.54 -11.67
CA VAL A 213 -12.69 5.44 -12.99
C VAL A 213 -11.17 5.60 -12.89
N MET A 214 -10.68 6.31 -11.87
CA MET A 214 -9.23 6.52 -11.65
C MET A 214 -8.53 5.27 -11.08
N PHE A 215 -9.31 4.31 -10.54
CA PHE A 215 -8.82 3.06 -9.95
C PHE A 215 -9.21 1.83 -10.79
N GLY A 216 -9.65 2.02 -12.02
CA GLY A 216 -10.17 0.97 -12.88
C GLY A 216 -11.70 0.94 -12.92
N GLU A 217 -12.30 -0.22 -13.23
CA GLU A 217 -13.77 -0.32 -13.41
C GLU A 217 -14.57 -0.18 -12.12
N ALA A 218 -14.01 -0.61 -10.97
CA ALA A 218 -14.62 -0.45 -9.66
C ALA A 218 -13.55 -0.30 -8.58
N LEU A 219 -13.82 0.58 -7.60
CA LEU A 219 -12.95 0.69 -6.43
C LEU A 219 -13.09 -0.60 -5.59
N PRO A 220 -12.00 -1.32 -5.30
CA PRO A 220 -12.07 -2.52 -4.49
C PRO A 220 -12.59 -2.22 -3.07
N ASP A 221 -13.30 -3.19 -2.50
CA ASP A 221 -13.77 -3.12 -1.10
C ASP A 221 -12.63 -2.91 -0.10
N ASP A 222 -11.44 -3.43 -0.41
CA ASP A 222 -10.22 -3.23 0.38
C ASP A 222 -9.84 -1.75 0.50
N GLU A 223 -9.94 -1.00 -0.60
CA GLU A 223 -9.67 0.44 -0.64
C GLU A 223 -10.71 1.25 0.14
N ILE A 224 -11.99 0.89 -0.02
CA ILE A 224 -13.08 1.54 0.76
C ILE A 224 -12.84 1.32 2.25
N ALA A 225 -12.43 0.12 2.66
CA ALA A 225 -12.14 -0.18 4.05
C ALA A 225 -10.95 0.63 4.59
N TYR A 226 -9.86 0.75 3.83
CA TYR A 226 -8.73 1.61 4.23
C TYR A 226 -9.14 3.07 4.37
N LEU A 227 -9.89 3.60 3.41
CA LEU A 227 -10.37 4.97 3.49
C LEU A 227 -11.32 5.18 4.67
N ALA A 228 -12.17 4.19 4.97
CA ALA A 228 -13.02 4.24 6.16
C ALA A 228 -12.20 4.28 7.45
N MET A 229 -11.07 3.55 7.52
CA MET A 229 -10.15 3.64 8.65
C MET A 229 -9.55 5.04 8.80
N HIS A 230 -9.10 5.67 7.72
CA HIS A 230 -8.59 7.04 7.75
C HIS A 230 -9.66 8.05 8.13
N PHE A 231 -10.85 7.97 7.55
CA PHE A 231 -11.95 8.87 7.86
C PHE A 231 -12.59 8.63 9.24
N SER A 232 -12.38 7.47 9.87
CA SER A 232 -12.90 7.19 11.21
C SER A 232 -12.37 8.15 12.26
N MET A 233 -11.12 8.59 12.12
CA MET A 233 -10.50 9.57 13.02
C MET A 233 -11.24 10.90 13.05
N ILE A 234 -11.81 11.28 11.92
CA ILE A 234 -12.51 12.56 11.74
C ILE A 234 -13.99 12.41 12.12
N TYR A 235 -14.58 11.28 11.74
CA TYR A 235 -16.01 11.01 11.96
C TYR A 235 -16.34 10.77 13.44
N SER A 236 -15.45 10.11 14.18
CA SER A 236 -15.62 9.89 15.65
C SER A 236 -15.46 11.16 16.48
N GLY A 237 -14.88 12.23 15.94
CA GLY A 237 -14.79 13.52 16.60
C GLY A 237 -16.14 14.22 16.86
N LYS A 238 -17.28 13.68 16.36
CA LYS A 238 -18.64 14.16 16.67
C LYS A 238 -19.20 13.68 18.03
N GLN A 239 -18.60 12.65 18.65
CA GLN A 239 -18.97 12.22 20.00
C GLN A 239 -18.14 13.00 21.02
N ASP A 240 -18.61 14.18 21.41
CA ASP A 240 -18.07 14.95 22.54
C ASP A 240 -18.22 14.12 23.83
N HIS A 241 -17.21 13.40 24.21
CA HIS A 241 -17.09 12.83 25.54
C HIS A 241 -16.78 13.93 26.56
N LYS A 242 -17.82 14.52 27.11
CA LYS A 242 -17.69 15.42 28.24
C LYS A 242 -17.25 14.63 29.48
N GLY A 243 -16.01 14.83 29.94
CA GLY A 243 -15.73 14.85 31.36
C GLY A 243 -15.15 13.61 32.03
N ALA A 244 -14.39 12.73 31.34
CA ALA A 244 -13.54 11.76 32.04
C ALA A 244 -12.07 12.22 32.06
N PRO A 245 -11.28 11.94 33.12
CA PRO A 245 -9.86 12.25 33.12
C PRO A 245 -9.18 11.54 31.95
N GLN A 246 -8.60 12.31 31.03
CA GLN A 246 -7.91 11.78 29.85
C GLN A 246 -6.70 10.96 30.30
N LYS A 247 -6.77 9.65 30.18
CA LYS A 247 -5.59 8.80 30.19
C LYS A 247 -4.92 8.92 28.83
N VAL A 248 -3.66 9.29 28.81
CA VAL A 248 -2.86 9.32 27.58
C VAL A 248 -2.37 7.91 27.29
N ALA A 249 -2.81 7.33 26.20
CA ALA A 249 -2.31 6.05 25.69
C ALA A 249 -1.58 6.31 24.36
N LEU A 250 -0.35 5.83 24.24
CA LEU A 250 0.37 5.79 22.99
C LEU A 250 0.01 4.50 22.25
N VAL A 251 -0.72 4.63 21.15
CA VAL A 251 -1.05 3.51 20.27
C VAL A 251 -0.02 3.49 19.14
N VAL A 252 0.77 2.43 19.09
CA VAL A 252 1.74 2.20 18.01
C VAL A 252 1.29 0.99 17.22
N CYS A 253 1.12 1.16 15.92
CA CYS A 253 0.73 0.08 15.02
C CYS A 253 1.75 -0.03 13.89
N SER A 254 2.17 -1.26 13.63
CA SER A 254 3.09 -1.62 12.56
C SER A 254 2.48 -1.45 11.16
N HIS A 255 1.16 -1.46 11.05
CA HIS A 255 0.43 -1.37 9.77
C HIS A 255 0.07 0.06 9.34
N GLY A 256 0.57 1.08 10.05
CA GLY A 256 0.36 2.49 9.73
C GLY A 256 -0.77 3.17 10.50
N ILE A 257 -1.04 4.42 10.12
CA ILE A 257 -1.87 5.35 10.92
C ILE A 257 -3.34 4.90 11.00
N GLY A 258 -3.89 4.32 9.94
CA GLY A 258 -5.30 3.91 9.92
C GLY A 258 -5.63 2.81 10.94
N SER A 259 -4.77 1.81 11.10
CA SER A 259 -4.95 0.73 12.07
C SER A 259 -4.82 1.23 13.51
N SER A 260 -3.92 2.19 13.75
CA SER A 260 -3.78 2.85 15.05
C SER A 260 -5.03 3.63 15.44
N ALA A 261 -5.75 4.20 14.47
CA ALA A 261 -6.99 4.93 14.69
C ALA A 261 -8.14 4.03 15.18
N ILE A 262 -8.26 2.83 14.63
CA ILE A 262 -9.25 1.85 15.10
C ILE A 262 -8.96 1.44 16.53
N LEU A 263 -7.71 1.07 16.85
CA LEU A 263 -7.29 0.72 18.22
C LEU A 263 -7.52 1.88 19.20
N TYR A 264 -7.25 3.11 18.79
CA TYR A 264 -7.52 4.29 19.61
C TYR A 264 -9.02 4.43 19.93
N ASN A 265 -9.90 4.17 18.96
CA ASN A 265 -11.34 4.23 19.18
C ASN A 265 -11.86 3.10 20.06
N GLU A 266 -11.26 1.90 20.02
CA GLU A 266 -11.61 0.78 20.90
C GLU A 266 -11.16 1.02 22.37
N LEU A 267 -10.18 1.88 22.60
CA LEU A 267 -9.66 2.20 23.95
C LEU A 267 -10.39 3.37 24.63
N LYS A 268 -11.28 4.06 23.92
CA LYS A 268 -12.14 5.14 24.44
C LYS A 268 -13.39 4.59 25.09
#